data_c110a4d8836589aaa02171c4ceeceb2e
#
_entry.id   c110a4d8836589aaa02171c4ceeceb2e
#
_cell.length_a   1.000
_cell.length_b   1.000
_cell.length_c   1.000
_cell.angle_alpha   90.00
_cell.angle_beta   90.00
_cell.angle_gamma   90.00
#
_symmetry.space_group_name_H-M   'P 1'
#
loop_
_entity.id
_entity.type
_entity.pdbx_description
1 polymer ?
#
loop_
_entity_poly.entity_id
_entity_poly.type
_entity_poly.pdbx_seq_one_letter_code
_entity_poly.pdbx_strand_id
1 'polypeptide(L)'
;MNKGQRLYKFILGLLMPFLFLACSSKERIKIDGGTFNVDGKDVQLICGEMHYARIPHEYWRDRLKRARAMGLNTISVYVFWNFHERQPGEFDFSGQADVAEFVRLAQEEGLYVILRPGPYACAEWDFGGYPSWLLKEKDMVYRSKDPRFLEYCERYIKALGKQLAPLTVNNGGNILMVQVENEYGSYAADKEYLAALRDMIKDAGFNVPLFTCDGGGQVEAGHIDGALPTLNGVFSEDIFKIIDKYHPGGPYFVAEFYPGWFDVWGQRHSTVDYKRPAEQLDWMLGQGVSVSMYMFHGGTNFWYMNGANTAGGYRPQPTSYDYDAPLGEWGNCYPKYYAFREVIQKHLPHGTVLPEVPADNPTTTFATI
;
A
#
# COMPACT_ATOMS: atom_id res chain seq x y z
N MET A 1 -0.57 77.61 45.75
CA MET A 1 -1.20 77.81 44.42
C MET A 1 -0.36 77.03 43.36
N ASN A 2 -0.79 75.88 42.89
CA ASN A 2 -0.67 75.50 41.50
C ASN A 2 -1.27 74.13 41.32
N LYS A 3 -2.12 74.05 40.31
CA LYS A 3 -2.92 72.91 39.98
C LYS A 3 -2.06 71.88 39.12
N GLY A 4 -1.98 70.66 39.58
CA GLY A 4 -1.40 69.56 38.81
C GLY A 4 -2.50 68.93 37.97
N GLN A 5 -2.35 68.96 36.64
CA GLN A 5 -3.20 68.24 35.71
C GLN A 5 -2.79 66.75 35.63
N ARG A 6 -3.72 65.85 35.91
CA ARG A 6 -3.57 64.42 35.68
C ARG A 6 -3.89 64.11 34.19
N LEU A 7 -2.87 63.61 33.50
CA LEU A 7 -2.97 63.14 32.12
C LEU A 7 -3.40 61.67 32.14
N TYR A 8 -4.62 61.34 31.75
CA TYR A 8 -5.08 59.98 31.53
C TYR A 8 -4.63 59.53 30.15
N LYS A 9 -3.70 58.56 30.10
CA LYS A 9 -3.36 57.82 28.88
C LYS A 9 -4.42 56.77 28.66
N PHE A 10 -5.25 56.94 27.63
CA PHE A 10 -6.09 55.89 27.05
C PHE A 10 -5.18 54.90 26.30
N ILE A 11 -5.05 53.68 26.79
CA ILE A 11 -4.47 52.54 26.00
C ILE A 11 -5.64 51.92 25.22
N LEU A 12 -5.74 52.26 23.94
CA LEU A 12 -6.61 51.56 23.00
C LEU A 12 -5.99 50.20 22.68
N GLY A 13 -6.45 49.13 23.34
CA GLY A 13 -6.08 47.78 23.00
C GLY A 13 -6.72 47.38 21.69
N LEU A 14 -5.94 47.30 20.59
CA LEU A 14 -6.36 46.67 19.35
C LEU A 14 -6.52 45.16 19.61
N LEU A 15 -7.76 44.72 19.78
CA LEU A 15 -8.12 43.30 19.65
C LEU A 15 -8.09 42.96 18.15
N MET A 16 -6.97 42.38 17.69
CA MET A 16 -6.93 41.70 16.38
C MET A 16 -7.75 40.42 16.50
N PRO A 17 -8.83 40.24 15.75
CA PRO A 17 -9.49 38.94 15.68
C PRO A 17 -8.54 37.99 14.95
N PHE A 18 -7.98 37.02 15.65
CA PHE A 18 -7.40 35.85 15.01
C PHE A 18 -8.53 35.12 14.29
N LEU A 19 -8.70 35.39 13.01
CA LEU A 19 -9.43 34.53 12.11
C LEU A 19 -8.65 33.20 12.04
N PHE A 20 -9.04 32.23 12.84
CA PHE A 20 -8.75 30.84 12.55
C PHE A 20 -9.49 30.54 11.23
N LEU A 21 -8.79 30.67 10.09
CA LEU A 21 -9.19 29.97 8.90
C LEU A 21 -9.10 28.48 9.27
N ALA A 22 -10.25 27.90 9.59
CA ALA A 22 -10.42 26.46 9.55
C ALA A 22 -10.18 26.09 8.08
N CYS A 23 -8.96 25.70 7.77
CA CYS A 23 -8.63 25.07 6.50
C CYS A 23 -9.38 23.72 6.52
N SER A 24 -10.62 23.71 6.05
CA SER A 24 -11.27 22.45 5.74
C SER A 24 -10.39 21.79 4.67
N SER A 25 -9.69 20.74 5.02
CA SER A 25 -8.90 19.96 4.07
C SER A 25 -9.88 19.56 2.96
N LYS A 26 -9.64 20.08 1.74
CA LYS A 26 -10.46 19.75 0.58
C LYS A 26 -10.26 18.24 0.33
N GLU A 27 -11.35 17.50 0.36
CA GLU A 27 -11.31 16.08 0.02
C GLU A 27 -10.88 15.95 -1.44
N ARG A 28 -9.65 15.48 -1.66
CA ARG A 28 -9.02 15.39 -2.97
C ARG A 28 -9.22 14.05 -3.64
N ILE A 29 -9.56 12.99 -2.87
CA ILE A 29 -9.94 11.69 -3.40
C ILE A 29 -11.36 11.34 -3.01
N LYS A 30 -12.14 10.88 -3.98
CA LYS A 30 -13.50 10.36 -3.78
C LYS A 30 -13.69 9.09 -4.58
N ILE A 31 -14.57 8.24 -4.06
CA ILE A 31 -15.14 7.12 -4.80
C ILE A 31 -16.56 7.53 -5.15
N ASP A 32 -16.81 7.85 -6.41
CA ASP A 32 -18.09 8.38 -6.88
C ASP A 32 -18.42 7.83 -8.27
N GLY A 33 -19.68 7.44 -8.48
CA GLY A 33 -20.18 7.01 -9.79
C GLY A 33 -19.41 5.83 -10.41
N GLY A 34 -18.81 4.96 -9.59
CA GLY A 34 -18.05 3.80 -10.06
C GLY A 34 -16.61 4.10 -10.48
N THR A 35 -16.10 5.29 -10.16
CA THR A 35 -14.71 5.70 -10.47
C THR A 35 -13.96 6.17 -9.23
N PHE A 36 -12.63 6.15 -9.32
CA PHE A 36 -11.77 6.90 -8.41
C PHE A 36 -11.60 8.31 -8.95
N ASN A 37 -12.08 9.31 -8.22
CA ASN A 37 -11.92 10.70 -8.60
C ASN A 37 -10.85 11.36 -7.75
N VAL A 38 -9.76 11.80 -8.37
CA VAL A 38 -8.64 12.48 -7.70
C VAL A 38 -8.55 13.91 -8.25
N ASP A 39 -8.68 14.89 -7.38
CA ASP A 39 -8.68 16.32 -7.75
C ASP A 39 -9.71 16.70 -8.84
N GLY A 40 -10.86 16.02 -8.84
CA GLY A 40 -11.93 16.25 -9.82
C GLY A 40 -11.74 15.54 -11.16
N LYS A 41 -10.78 14.64 -11.28
CA LYS A 41 -10.53 13.83 -12.47
C LYS A 41 -10.72 12.35 -12.16
N ASP A 42 -11.41 11.66 -13.05
CA ASP A 42 -11.51 10.20 -12.97
C ASP A 42 -10.18 9.56 -13.31
N VAL A 43 -9.77 8.60 -12.48
CA VAL A 43 -8.47 7.92 -12.58
C VAL A 43 -8.69 6.43 -12.51
N GLN A 44 -8.26 5.73 -13.53
CA GLN A 44 -8.06 4.28 -13.46
C GLN A 44 -6.72 4.01 -12.78
N LEU A 45 -6.71 3.27 -11.66
CA LEU A 45 -5.49 2.97 -10.93
C LEU A 45 -4.76 1.80 -11.62
N ILE A 46 -3.53 2.07 -12.06
CA ILE A 46 -2.62 1.08 -12.62
C ILE A 46 -1.45 0.98 -11.64
N CYS A 47 -1.55 0.00 -10.75
CA CYS A 47 -0.67 -0.12 -9.62
C CYS A 47 0.36 -1.24 -9.78
N GLY A 48 1.46 -1.12 -9.06
CA GLY A 48 2.42 -2.19 -8.87
C GLY A 48 2.84 -2.31 -7.41
N GLU A 49 2.79 -3.53 -6.89
CA GLU A 49 3.26 -3.80 -5.53
C GLU A 49 4.78 -3.79 -5.47
N MET A 50 5.33 -3.01 -4.52
CA MET A 50 6.75 -2.92 -4.21
C MET A 50 6.94 -2.86 -2.71
N HIS A 51 7.77 -3.74 -2.17
CA HIS A 51 8.09 -3.77 -0.74
C HIS A 51 9.42 -3.06 -0.48
N TYR A 52 9.39 -1.81 0.00
CA TYR A 52 10.62 -1.04 0.32
C TYR A 52 11.58 -1.82 1.23
N ALA A 53 11.06 -2.65 2.13
CA ALA A 53 11.85 -3.52 3.01
C ALA A 53 12.66 -4.60 2.27
N ARG A 54 12.26 -4.95 1.02
CA ARG A 54 12.91 -5.93 0.13
C ARG A 54 13.81 -5.28 -0.92
N ILE A 55 13.98 -3.96 -0.88
CA ILE A 55 14.76 -3.19 -1.85
C ILE A 55 15.78 -2.36 -1.07
N PRO A 56 17.09 -2.44 -1.33
CA PRO A 56 18.04 -1.54 -0.70
C PRO A 56 17.65 -0.08 -0.89
N HIS A 57 17.74 0.70 0.16
CA HIS A 57 17.33 2.11 0.19
C HIS A 57 17.87 2.93 -0.99
N GLU A 58 19.13 2.68 -1.37
CA GLU A 58 19.82 3.37 -2.46
C GLU A 58 19.18 3.14 -3.83
N TYR A 59 18.37 2.08 -3.98
CA TYR A 59 17.70 1.71 -5.22
C TYR A 59 16.24 2.08 -5.29
N TRP A 60 15.64 2.58 -4.21
CA TRP A 60 14.21 2.92 -4.17
C TRP A 60 13.79 3.83 -5.32
N ARG A 61 14.49 4.93 -5.52
CA ARG A 61 14.18 5.90 -6.60
C ARG A 61 14.30 5.28 -7.99
N ASP A 62 15.31 4.44 -8.24
CA ASP A 62 15.44 3.75 -9.53
C ASP A 62 14.24 2.84 -9.82
N ARG A 63 13.81 2.07 -8.82
CA ARG A 63 12.67 1.16 -8.97
C ARG A 63 11.37 1.92 -9.21
N LEU A 64 11.19 3.06 -8.55
CA LEU A 64 10.05 3.95 -8.76
C LEU A 64 10.06 4.59 -10.16
N LYS A 65 11.21 5.03 -10.66
CA LYS A 65 11.37 5.51 -12.05
C LYS A 65 10.99 4.43 -13.07
N ARG A 66 11.42 3.18 -12.84
CA ARG A 66 11.05 2.06 -13.72
C ARG A 66 9.55 1.74 -13.63
N ALA A 67 8.93 1.84 -12.47
CA ALA A 67 7.49 1.73 -12.33
C ALA A 67 6.76 2.80 -13.16
N ARG A 68 7.18 4.05 -13.04
CA ARG A 68 6.64 5.16 -13.82
C ARG A 68 6.87 4.98 -15.31
N ALA A 69 8.06 4.50 -15.72
CA ALA A 69 8.39 4.22 -17.11
C ALA A 69 7.56 3.06 -17.68
N MET A 70 7.18 2.04 -16.90
CA MET A 70 6.25 1.01 -17.37
C MET A 70 4.83 1.54 -17.59
N GLY A 71 4.50 2.70 -17.04
CA GLY A 71 3.18 3.33 -17.17
C GLY A 71 2.31 3.23 -15.93
N LEU A 72 2.86 2.77 -14.81
CA LEU A 72 2.14 2.80 -13.53
C LEU A 72 1.89 4.25 -13.11
N ASN A 73 0.74 4.48 -12.49
CA ASN A 73 0.41 5.75 -11.85
C ASN A 73 0.36 5.65 -10.33
N THR A 74 0.44 4.45 -9.80
CA THR A 74 0.31 4.16 -8.37
C THR A 74 1.25 3.03 -7.96
N ILE A 75 1.79 3.11 -6.75
CA ILE A 75 2.53 2.01 -6.09
C ILE A 75 1.69 1.50 -4.93
N SER A 76 1.57 0.18 -4.81
CA SER A 76 1.00 -0.49 -3.66
C SER A 76 2.14 -0.91 -2.72
N VAL A 77 1.97 -0.65 -1.41
CA VAL A 77 3.06 -0.78 -0.44
C VAL A 77 2.58 -1.48 0.83
N TYR A 78 3.10 -2.67 1.09
CA TYR A 78 2.96 -3.28 2.42
C TYR A 78 3.91 -2.66 3.43
N VAL A 79 3.41 -2.50 4.66
CA VAL A 79 4.23 -2.14 5.82
C VAL A 79 4.26 -3.32 6.78
N PHE A 80 5.44 -3.89 6.99
CA PHE A 80 5.60 -5.06 7.86
C PHE A 80 5.84 -4.61 9.30
N TRP A 81 4.95 -4.96 10.20
CA TRP A 81 5.02 -4.55 11.60
C TRP A 81 6.34 -4.96 12.25
N ASN A 82 6.80 -6.22 12.09
CA ASN A 82 8.06 -6.70 12.67
C ASN A 82 9.31 -6.01 12.12
N PHE A 83 9.20 -5.35 10.96
CA PHE A 83 10.30 -4.58 10.39
C PHE A 83 10.52 -3.26 11.15
N HIS A 84 9.45 -2.69 11.71
CA HIS A 84 9.45 -1.43 12.43
C HIS A 84 9.48 -1.56 13.94
N GLU A 85 8.91 -2.60 14.54
CA GLU A 85 8.82 -2.81 15.99
C GLU A 85 9.45 -4.15 16.37
N ARG A 86 10.79 -4.18 16.40
CA ARG A 86 11.56 -5.38 16.74
C ARG A 86 11.50 -5.71 18.24
N GLN A 87 11.33 -4.70 19.07
CA GLN A 87 11.09 -4.81 20.51
C GLN A 87 9.80 -4.06 20.86
N PRO A 88 9.03 -4.53 21.85
CA PRO A 88 7.76 -3.92 22.20
C PRO A 88 7.88 -2.42 22.52
N GLY A 89 7.18 -1.58 21.75
CA GLY A 89 7.16 -0.13 21.95
C GLY A 89 8.34 0.64 21.33
N GLU A 90 9.34 -0.06 20.77
CA GLU A 90 10.50 0.56 20.13
C GLU A 90 10.32 0.54 18.61
N PHE A 91 9.92 1.67 18.05
CA PHE A 91 9.68 1.82 16.62
C PHE A 91 10.89 2.44 15.92
N ASP A 92 11.29 1.84 14.79
CA ASP A 92 12.29 2.38 13.88
C ASP A 92 11.64 2.75 12.53
N PHE A 93 11.80 4.02 12.15
CA PHE A 93 11.38 4.58 10.86
C PHE A 93 12.54 5.35 10.21
N SER A 94 13.75 4.82 10.31
CA SER A 94 14.96 5.47 9.78
C SER A 94 15.70 4.59 8.77
N GLY A 95 16.46 5.21 7.87
CA GLY A 95 17.27 4.51 6.86
C GLY A 95 16.45 3.51 6.06
N GLN A 96 16.81 2.23 6.09
CA GLN A 96 16.08 1.16 5.37
C GLN A 96 14.62 1.00 5.86
N ALA A 97 14.28 1.49 7.05
CA ALA A 97 12.93 1.46 7.60
C ALA A 97 12.16 2.78 7.40
N ASP A 98 12.70 3.78 6.69
CA ASP A 98 11.99 5.05 6.44
C ASP A 98 10.96 4.91 5.33
N VAL A 99 9.82 4.30 5.67
CA VAL A 99 8.68 4.16 4.76
C VAL A 99 8.11 5.52 4.31
N ALA A 100 8.23 6.55 5.14
CA ALA A 100 7.77 7.89 4.77
C ALA A 100 8.65 8.51 3.69
N GLU A 101 9.95 8.25 3.71
CA GLU A 101 10.85 8.62 2.61
C GLU A 101 10.47 7.90 1.32
N PHE A 102 10.25 6.58 1.37
CA PHE A 102 9.82 5.82 0.19
C PHE A 102 8.54 6.39 -0.43
N VAL A 103 7.55 6.76 0.38
CA VAL A 103 6.30 7.40 -0.06
C VAL A 103 6.56 8.78 -0.69
N ARG A 104 7.45 9.60 -0.11
CA ARG A 104 7.84 10.91 -0.70
C ARG A 104 8.57 10.73 -2.03
N LEU A 105 9.48 9.77 -2.13
CA LEU A 105 10.16 9.44 -3.38
C LEU A 105 9.16 9.04 -4.47
N ALA A 106 8.14 8.27 -4.13
CA ALA A 106 7.06 7.94 -5.08
C ALA A 106 6.31 9.20 -5.53
N GLN A 107 6.03 10.16 -4.63
CA GLN A 107 5.41 11.44 -4.98
C GLN A 107 6.29 12.25 -5.94
N GLU A 108 7.58 12.33 -5.68
CA GLU A 108 8.54 13.05 -6.54
C GLU A 108 8.63 12.45 -7.95
N GLU A 109 8.48 11.13 -8.07
CA GLU A 109 8.42 10.45 -9.38
C GLU A 109 7.01 10.48 -10.00
N GLY A 110 6.06 11.21 -9.42
CA GLY A 110 4.71 11.39 -9.94
C GLY A 110 3.80 10.17 -9.77
N LEU A 111 4.04 9.37 -8.73
CA LEU A 111 3.27 8.18 -8.40
C LEU A 111 2.40 8.42 -7.17
N TYR A 112 1.16 7.96 -7.21
CA TYR A 112 0.34 7.79 -6.03
C TYR A 112 0.77 6.53 -5.26
N VAL A 113 0.25 6.41 -4.03
CA VAL A 113 0.50 5.26 -3.17
C VAL A 113 -0.82 4.71 -2.62
N ILE A 114 -0.94 3.39 -2.63
CA ILE A 114 -1.91 2.64 -1.83
C ILE A 114 -1.16 1.99 -0.69
N LEU A 115 -1.58 2.27 0.55
CA LEU A 115 -0.91 1.75 1.74
C LEU A 115 -1.60 0.49 2.25
N ARG A 116 -0.82 -0.53 2.55
CA ARG A 116 -1.28 -1.82 3.07
C ARG A 116 -0.60 -2.11 4.42
N PRO A 117 -1.08 -1.50 5.53
CA PRO A 117 -0.38 -1.53 6.82
C PRO A 117 -0.57 -2.83 7.60
N GLY A 118 -1.43 -3.71 7.18
CA GLY A 118 -1.79 -4.90 7.92
C GLY A 118 -2.85 -4.63 9.02
N PRO A 119 -2.65 -5.12 10.26
CA PRO A 119 -1.41 -5.59 10.92
C PRO A 119 -0.85 -6.94 10.45
N TYR A 120 -1.67 -7.80 9.83
CA TYR A 120 -1.25 -8.99 9.11
C TYR A 120 -1.02 -8.64 7.64
N ALA A 121 0.18 -8.89 7.12
CA ALA A 121 0.54 -8.58 5.75
C ALA A 121 0.60 -9.81 4.85
N CYS A 122 0.77 -11.02 5.37
CA CYS A 122 1.06 -12.24 4.61
C CYS A 122 2.39 -12.15 3.84
N ALA A 123 2.35 -11.96 2.53
CA ALA A 123 3.46 -11.58 1.65
C ALA A 123 4.66 -12.52 1.69
N GLU A 124 4.48 -13.81 2.05
CA GLU A 124 5.59 -14.76 2.28
C GLU A 124 6.71 -14.14 3.15
N TRP A 125 6.31 -13.26 4.07
CA TRP A 125 7.17 -12.59 5.03
C TRP A 125 7.13 -13.29 6.39
N ASP A 126 8.22 -13.18 7.16
CA ASP A 126 8.33 -13.81 8.48
C ASP A 126 7.11 -13.47 9.36
N PHE A 127 6.48 -14.52 9.88
CA PHE A 127 5.27 -14.49 10.71
C PHE A 127 4.14 -13.61 10.13
N GLY A 128 4.04 -13.49 8.79
CA GLY A 128 3.07 -12.64 8.11
C GLY A 128 3.19 -11.16 8.45
N GLY A 129 4.34 -10.73 8.91
CA GLY A 129 4.65 -9.36 9.34
C GLY A 129 4.51 -9.10 10.84
N TYR A 130 4.00 -10.04 11.62
CA TYR A 130 3.88 -9.87 13.07
C TYR A 130 5.24 -9.91 13.78
N PRO A 131 5.46 -9.07 14.81
CA PRO A 131 6.63 -9.18 15.66
C PRO A 131 6.66 -10.49 16.45
N SER A 132 7.81 -11.16 16.45
CA SER A 132 7.99 -12.43 17.16
C SER A 132 7.79 -12.33 18.68
N TRP A 133 7.98 -11.15 19.27
CA TRP A 133 7.74 -10.93 20.70
C TRP A 133 6.27 -11.11 21.10
N LEU A 134 5.31 -11.01 20.17
CA LEU A 134 3.89 -11.36 20.42
C LEU A 134 3.72 -12.80 20.89
N LEU A 135 4.60 -13.74 20.48
CA LEU A 135 4.57 -15.14 20.89
C LEU A 135 4.84 -15.34 22.41
N LYS A 136 5.29 -14.30 23.13
CA LYS A 136 5.42 -14.34 24.59
C LYS A 136 4.06 -14.28 25.30
N GLU A 137 3.05 -13.73 24.63
CA GLU A 137 1.68 -13.65 25.12
C GLU A 137 1.00 -15.00 24.95
N LYS A 138 1.06 -15.82 26.02
CA LYS A 138 0.38 -17.12 26.01
C LYS A 138 -1.12 -16.93 25.89
N ASP A 139 -1.76 -17.80 25.14
CA ASP A 139 -3.22 -17.85 24.94
C ASP A 139 -3.84 -16.59 24.29
N MET A 140 -3.01 -15.67 23.77
CA MET A 140 -3.50 -14.56 22.94
C MET A 140 -3.94 -15.07 21.58
N VAL A 141 -5.13 -14.68 21.15
CA VAL A 141 -5.68 -15.05 19.85
C VAL A 141 -5.39 -13.94 18.84
N TYR A 142 -4.55 -14.26 17.84
CA TYR A 142 -4.23 -13.33 16.74
C TYR A 142 -5.41 -13.17 15.79
N ARG A 143 -5.42 -12.04 15.06
CA ARG A 143 -6.46 -11.73 14.07
C ARG A 143 -7.87 -11.86 14.65
N SER A 144 -8.07 -11.37 15.86
CA SER A 144 -9.31 -11.48 16.63
C SER A 144 -9.54 -10.27 17.54
N LYS A 145 -10.67 -10.27 18.25
CA LYS A 145 -10.99 -9.27 19.28
C LYS A 145 -10.32 -9.52 20.63
N ASP A 146 -9.30 -10.35 20.74
CA ASP A 146 -8.51 -10.45 21.98
C ASP A 146 -8.03 -9.04 22.38
N PRO A 147 -8.39 -8.53 23.55
CA PRO A 147 -8.13 -7.14 23.90
C PRO A 147 -6.63 -6.81 23.93
N ARG A 148 -5.76 -7.76 24.26
CA ARG A 148 -4.31 -7.60 24.21
C ARG A 148 -3.81 -7.43 22.78
N PHE A 149 -4.35 -8.26 21.88
CA PHE A 149 -4.00 -8.17 20.46
C PHE A 149 -4.44 -6.84 19.85
N LEU A 150 -5.66 -6.38 20.14
CA LEU A 150 -6.17 -5.08 19.68
C LEU A 150 -5.37 -3.91 20.25
N GLU A 151 -4.93 -3.96 21.52
CA GLU A 151 -4.07 -2.93 22.13
C GLU A 151 -2.73 -2.81 21.38
N TYR A 152 -2.11 -3.94 21.03
CA TYR A 152 -0.87 -3.95 20.27
C TYR A 152 -1.07 -3.43 18.83
N CYS A 153 -2.17 -3.82 18.17
CA CYS A 153 -2.53 -3.30 16.86
C CYS A 153 -2.74 -1.79 16.88
N GLU A 154 -3.46 -1.29 17.87
CA GLU A 154 -3.71 0.15 18.02
C GLU A 154 -2.41 0.94 18.19
N ARG A 155 -1.49 0.44 19.02
CA ARG A 155 -0.18 1.06 19.22
C ARG A 155 0.61 1.13 17.91
N TYR A 156 0.66 0.04 17.17
CA TYR A 156 1.33 -0.04 15.87
C TYR A 156 0.70 0.93 14.85
N ILE A 157 -0.62 0.88 14.67
CA ILE A 157 -1.33 1.72 13.72
C ILE A 157 -1.17 3.20 14.08
N LYS A 158 -1.20 3.57 15.36
CA LYS A 158 -0.92 4.95 15.83
C LYS A 158 0.51 5.38 15.52
N ALA A 159 1.50 4.48 15.66
CA ALA A 159 2.89 4.79 15.29
C ALA A 159 3.03 5.05 13.79
N LEU A 160 2.39 4.22 12.95
CA LEU A 160 2.34 4.45 11.50
C LEU A 160 1.62 5.74 11.14
N GLY A 161 0.48 6.04 11.78
CA GLY A 161 -0.28 7.26 11.52
C GLY A 161 0.54 8.53 11.72
N LYS A 162 1.40 8.56 12.74
CA LYS A 162 2.32 9.69 12.95
C LYS A 162 3.28 9.92 11.78
N GLN A 163 3.70 8.86 11.09
CA GLN A 163 4.63 8.94 9.96
C GLN A 163 3.91 9.20 8.63
N LEU A 164 2.78 8.54 8.41
CA LEU A 164 2.18 8.41 7.08
C LEU A 164 0.86 9.16 6.88
N ALA A 165 0.08 9.43 7.93
CA ALA A 165 -1.16 10.20 7.78
C ALA A 165 -0.93 11.63 7.22
N PRO A 166 0.17 12.34 7.55
CA PRO A 166 0.49 13.62 6.90
C PRO A 166 0.75 13.49 5.39
N LEU A 167 1.04 12.30 4.89
CA LEU A 167 1.34 12.02 3.47
C LEU A 167 0.11 11.56 2.68
N THR A 168 -1.08 11.57 3.27
CA THR A 168 -2.32 11.32 2.53
C THR A 168 -2.59 12.44 1.52
N VAL A 169 -3.26 12.10 0.42
CA VAL A 169 -3.57 13.09 -0.63
C VAL A 169 -4.38 14.26 -0.09
N ASN A 170 -5.29 14.03 0.85
CA ASN A 170 -6.09 15.06 1.50
C ASN A 170 -5.25 16.02 2.38
N ASN A 171 -4.05 15.62 2.76
CA ASN A 171 -3.07 16.45 3.49
C ASN A 171 -1.95 16.99 2.57
N GLY A 172 -2.07 16.82 1.23
CA GLY A 172 -1.09 17.32 0.27
C GLY A 172 -0.02 16.31 -0.17
N GLY A 173 -0.06 15.10 0.37
CA GLY A 173 0.79 13.99 -0.05
C GLY A 173 0.22 13.20 -1.24
N ASN A 174 0.55 11.93 -1.33
CA ASN A 174 0.20 11.05 -2.45
C ASN A 174 -0.43 9.71 -2.03
N ILE A 175 -0.68 9.44 -0.75
CA ILE A 175 -1.40 8.23 -0.32
C ILE A 175 -2.88 8.41 -0.64
N LEU A 176 -3.41 7.56 -1.53
CA LEU A 176 -4.80 7.59 -1.98
C LEU A 176 -5.74 6.79 -1.09
N MET A 177 -5.32 5.61 -0.68
CA MET A 177 -6.16 4.66 0.06
C MET A 177 -5.34 3.85 1.05
N VAL A 178 -6.02 3.30 2.08
CA VAL A 178 -5.41 2.43 3.08
C VAL A 178 -6.21 1.13 3.20
N GLN A 179 -5.53 -0.01 3.16
CA GLN A 179 -6.13 -1.33 3.35
C GLN A 179 -6.42 -1.61 4.82
N VAL A 180 -7.53 -2.26 5.08
CA VAL A 180 -7.88 -2.82 6.39
C VAL A 180 -7.55 -4.31 6.37
N GLU A 181 -6.62 -4.75 7.21
CA GLU A 181 -6.18 -6.14 7.31
C GLU A 181 -5.60 -6.70 5.99
N ASN A 182 -5.56 -7.99 5.77
CA ASN A 182 -5.22 -8.63 4.50
C ASN A 182 -5.84 -10.01 4.39
N GLU A 183 -6.61 -10.23 3.32
CA GLU A 183 -7.25 -11.52 2.99
C GLU A 183 -7.96 -12.16 4.20
N TYR A 184 -8.59 -11.33 5.03
CA TYR A 184 -9.19 -11.80 6.27
C TYR A 184 -10.30 -12.82 6.04
N GLY A 185 -11.00 -12.70 4.92
CA GLY A 185 -12.04 -13.64 4.52
C GLY A 185 -11.57 -15.07 4.28
N SER A 186 -10.27 -15.27 4.05
CA SER A 186 -9.64 -16.60 3.98
C SER A 186 -9.34 -17.20 5.36
N TYR A 187 -9.30 -16.37 6.39
CA TYR A 187 -8.95 -16.74 7.76
C TYR A 187 -10.17 -16.87 8.67
N ALA A 188 -11.07 -15.87 8.67
CA ALA A 188 -12.24 -15.81 9.52
C ALA A 188 -13.30 -14.84 8.97
N ALA A 189 -14.38 -14.60 9.75
CA ALA A 189 -15.48 -13.71 9.38
C ALA A 189 -15.88 -12.76 10.53
N ASP A 190 -14.95 -12.40 11.42
CA ASP A 190 -15.23 -11.52 12.57
C ASP A 190 -15.28 -10.05 12.12
N LYS A 191 -16.49 -9.57 11.82
CA LYS A 191 -16.73 -8.19 11.37
C LYS A 191 -16.41 -7.15 12.43
N GLU A 192 -16.53 -7.48 13.71
CA GLU A 192 -16.23 -6.56 14.81
C GLU A 192 -14.71 -6.34 14.93
N TYR A 193 -13.91 -7.38 14.70
CA TYR A 193 -12.45 -7.26 14.60
C TYR A 193 -12.04 -6.34 13.46
N LEU A 194 -12.57 -6.58 12.26
CA LEU A 194 -12.27 -5.74 11.10
C LEU A 194 -12.73 -4.29 11.31
N ALA A 195 -13.90 -4.09 11.91
CA ALA A 195 -14.41 -2.76 12.24
C ALA A 195 -13.51 -2.04 13.25
N ALA A 196 -12.98 -2.74 14.25
CA ALA A 196 -12.02 -2.17 15.19
C ALA A 196 -10.74 -1.69 14.47
N LEU A 197 -10.19 -2.48 13.55
CA LEU A 197 -9.01 -2.07 12.76
C LEU A 197 -9.32 -0.88 11.84
N ARG A 198 -10.48 -0.88 11.17
CA ARG A 198 -10.93 0.26 10.36
C ARG A 198 -10.96 1.56 11.19
N ASP A 199 -11.52 1.49 12.38
CA ASP A 199 -11.67 2.66 13.25
C ASP A 199 -10.30 3.10 13.79
N MET A 200 -9.41 2.17 14.17
CA MET A 200 -8.02 2.48 14.54
C MET A 200 -7.25 3.21 13.42
N ILE A 201 -7.42 2.80 12.16
CA ILE A 201 -6.80 3.46 11.00
C ILE A 201 -7.31 4.89 10.88
N LYS A 202 -8.62 5.12 10.99
CA LYS A 202 -9.22 6.46 10.97
C LYS A 202 -8.73 7.32 12.13
N ASP A 203 -8.70 6.77 13.34
CA ASP A 203 -8.26 7.46 14.55
C ASP A 203 -6.76 7.81 14.53
N ALA A 204 -5.97 7.03 13.78
CA ALA A 204 -4.56 7.33 13.53
C ALA A 204 -4.34 8.49 12.52
N GLY A 205 -5.41 9.07 11.98
CA GLY A 205 -5.39 10.26 11.13
C GLY A 205 -5.41 9.99 9.62
N PHE A 206 -5.61 8.75 9.19
CA PHE A 206 -5.77 8.44 7.77
C PHE A 206 -7.16 8.88 7.28
N ASN A 207 -7.22 10.01 6.61
CA ASN A 207 -8.43 10.68 6.12
C ASN A 207 -8.71 10.42 4.64
N VAL A 208 -8.45 9.22 4.16
CA VAL A 208 -8.64 8.76 2.78
C VAL A 208 -9.53 7.53 2.75
N PRO A 209 -10.09 7.11 1.59
CA PRO A 209 -10.87 5.90 1.48
C PRO A 209 -10.12 4.66 1.98
N LEU A 210 -10.86 3.76 2.61
CA LEU A 210 -10.35 2.46 3.05
C LEU A 210 -10.82 1.36 2.09
N PHE A 211 -10.10 0.25 2.03
CA PHE A 211 -10.47 -0.91 1.24
C PHE A 211 -10.11 -2.22 1.94
N THR A 212 -10.78 -3.31 1.56
CA THR A 212 -10.42 -4.68 1.90
C THR A 212 -10.01 -5.43 0.63
N CYS A 213 -9.18 -6.45 0.74
CA CYS A 213 -8.73 -7.26 -0.38
C CYS A 213 -8.88 -8.74 -0.06
N ASP A 214 -9.74 -9.44 -0.79
CA ASP A 214 -10.08 -10.83 -0.53
C ASP A 214 -10.22 -11.62 -1.84
N GLY A 215 -10.03 -12.93 -1.79
CA GLY A 215 -10.35 -13.82 -2.89
C GLY A 215 -11.85 -13.82 -3.21
N GLY A 216 -12.24 -14.07 -4.46
CA GLY A 216 -13.62 -13.90 -4.93
C GLY A 216 -14.70 -14.63 -4.12
N GLY A 217 -14.41 -15.81 -3.57
CA GLY A 217 -15.32 -16.55 -2.68
C GLY A 217 -15.26 -16.14 -1.20
N GLN A 218 -14.39 -15.18 -0.85
CA GLN A 218 -14.07 -14.80 0.54
C GLN A 218 -14.54 -13.38 0.89
N VAL A 219 -14.99 -12.61 -0.10
CA VAL A 219 -15.40 -11.20 0.08
C VAL A 219 -16.51 -11.07 1.13
N GLU A 220 -17.48 -12.00 1.17
CA GLU A 220 -18.53 -11.98 2.18
C GLU A 220 -17.95 -11.99 3.61
N ALA A 221 -16.93 -12.78 3.85
CA ALA A 221 -16.27 -12.89 5.15
C ALA A 221 -15.30 -11.72 5.42
N GLY A 222 -14.56 -11.23 4.40
CA GLY A 222 -13.52 -10.21 4.55
C GLY A 222 -13.98 -8.78 4.43
N HIS A 223 -15.08 -8.49 3.70
CA HIS A 223 -15.57 -7.13 3.51
C HIS A 223 -16.27 -6.55 4.76
N ILE A 224 -16.17 -5.23 4.94
CA ILE A 224 -16.86 -4.45 5.98
C ILE A 224 -17.40 -3.12 5.42
N ASP A 225 -18.44 -2.61 6.08
CA ASP A 225 -18.99 -1.29 5.77
C ASP A 225 -17.95 -0.19 5.98
N GLY A 226 -17.92 0.76 5.04
CA GLY A 226 -16.98 1.89 5.06
C GLY A 226 -15.60 1.57 4.51
N ALA A 227 -15.43 0.41 3.88
CA ALA A 227 -14.27 0.05 3.09
C ALA A 227 -14.71 -0.44 1.70
N LEU A 228 -14.00 -0.07 0.64
CA LEU A 228 -14.24 -0.56 -0.71
C LEU A 228 -13.83 -2.05 -0.79
N PRO A 229 -14.70 -2.97 -1.23
CA PRO A 229 -14.27 -4.33 -1.51
C PRO A 229 -13.38 -4.36 -2.75
N THR A 230 -12.24 -5.03 -2.65
CA THR A 230 -11.36 -5.31 -3.79
C THR A 230 -11.04 -6.80 -3.86
N LEU A 231 -10.54 -7.25 -4.99
CA LEU A 231 -10.35 -8.66 -5.26
C LEU A 231 -8.87 -9.02 -5.41
N ASN A 232 -8.54 -10.25 -5.05
CA ASN A 232 -7.31 -10.90 -5.47
C ASN A 232 -7.62 -12.16 -6.30
N GLY A 233 -6.75 -12.50 -7.23
CA GLY A 233 -6.83 -13.75 -7.99
C GLY A 233 -8.03 -13.90 -8.92
N VAL A 234 -8.83 -12.86 -9.17
CA VAL A 234 -9.98 -12.89 -10.09
C VAL A 234 -9.70 -11.98 -11.29
N PHE A 235 -9.68 -12.55 -12.50
CA PHE A 235 -9.25 -11.86 -13.73
C PHE A 235 -10.25 -12.08 -14.87
N SER A 236 -11.55 -12.08 -14.58
CA SER A 236 -12.65 -12.34 -15.51
C SER A 236 -13.87 -11.48 -15.20
N GLU A 237 -14.93 -11.62 -15.98
CA GLU A 237 -16.23 -10.95 -15.74
C GLU A 237 -16.83 -11.21 -14.34
N ASP A 238 -16.33 -12.19 -13.63
CA ASP A 238 -16.77 -12.45 -12.24
C ASP A 238 -16.42 -11.31 -11.28
N ILE A 239 -15.43 -10.44 -11.65
CA ILE A 239 -15.10 -9.21 -10.92
C ILE A 239 -16.37 -8.39 -10.67
N PHE A 240 -17.14 -8.13 -11.73
CA PHE A 240 -18.36 -7.30 -11.66
C PHE A 240 -19.42 -7.98 -10.80
N LYS A 241 -19.69 -9.26 -11.04
CA LYS A 241 -20.71 -10.03 -10.30
C LYS A 241 -20.42 -10.11 -8.79
N ILE A 242 -19.13 -10.17 -8.43
CA ILE A 242 -18.74 -10.27 -7.02
C ILE A 242 -18.83 -8.90 -6.35
N ILE A 243 -18.22 -7.87 -6.96
CA ILE A 243 -18.17 -6.53 -6.36
C ILE A 243 -19.57 -5.91 -6.27
N ASP A 244 -20.42 -6.05 -7.28
CA ASP A 244 -21.75 -5.45 -7.30
C ASP A 244 -22.67 -5.92 -6.16
N LYS A 245 -22.37 -7.04 -5.51
CA LYS A 245 -23.11 -7.49 -4.31
C LYS A 245 -22.87 -6.58 -3.10
N TYR A 246 -21.70 -5.93 -3.03
CA TYR A 246 -21.27 -5.15 -1.87
C TYR A 246 -21.09 -3.66 -2.19
N HIS A 247 -20.77 -3.36 -3.45
CA HIS A 247 -20.57 -2.00 -3.95
C HIS A 247 -21.04 -1.88 -5.41
N PRO A 248 -22.35 -1.75 -5.64
CA PRO A 248 -22.95 -1.74 -6.98
C PRO A 248 -22.37 -0.62 -7.87
N GLY A 249 -21.94 -0.97 -9.07
CA GLY A 249 -21.40 -0.04 -10.05
C GLY A 249 -19.92 0.28 -9.90
N GLY A 250 -19.20 -0.40 -9.00
CA GLY A 250 -17.76 -0.19 -8.82
C GLY A 250 -17.40 1.04 -7.96
N PRO A 251 -16.15 1.52 -7.97
CA PRO A 251 -15.08 1.15 -8.90
C PRO A 251 -14.62 -0.30 -8.72
N TYR A 252 -14.32 -0.94 -9.84
CA TYR A 252 -13.81 -2.30 -9.84
C TYR A 252 -12.29 -2.28 -9.71
N PHE A 253 -11.77 -2.99 -8.72
CA PHE A 253 -10.34 -3.02 -8.45
C PHE A 253 -9.87 -4.43 -8.10
N VAL A 254 -8.94 -4.94 -8.90
CA VAL A 254 -8.17 -6.15 -8.60
C VAL A 254 -6.88 -5.71 -7.89
N ALA A 255 -6.89 -5.74 -6.56
CA ALA A 255 -5.78 -5.26 -5.74
C ALA A 255 -4.61 -6.24 -5.69
N GLU A 256 -4.81 -7.49 -6.15
CA GLU A 256 -3.72 -8.43 -6.41
C GLU A 256 -3.96 -9.20 -7.71
N PHE A 257 -3.28 -8.76 -8.75
CA PHE A 257 -3.13 -9.46 -10.02
C PHE A 257 -1.77 -10.16 -10.06
N TYR A 258 -1.74 -11.46 -10.30
CA TYR A 258 -0.54 -12.29 -10.20
C TYR A 258 0.11 -12.54 -11.57
N PRO A 259 1.09 -11.72 -11.99
CA PRO A 259 1.81 -11.94 -13.26
C PRO A 259 2.92 -12.97 -13.16
N GLY A 260 3.28 -13.40 -11.97
CA GLY A 260 4.27 -14.41 -11.62
C GLY A 260 3.85 -15.17 -10.36
N TRP A 261 4.80 -15.83 -9.71
CA TRP A 261 4.59 -16.53 -8.44
C TRP A 261 5.88 -16.65 -7.63
N PHE A 262 5.76 -16.80 -6.33
CA PHE A 262 6.89 -16.96 -5.42
C PHE A 262 7.57 -18.33 -5.54
N ASP A 263 8.82 -18.39 -5.14
CA ASP A 263 9.59 -19.62 -5.08
C ASP A 263 9.41 -20.34 -3.74
N VAL A 264 9.69 -21.64 -3.74
CA VAL A 264 9.75 -22.47 -2.55
C VAL A 264 11.14 -23.06 -2.47
N TRP A 265 11.76 -23.03 -1.31
CA TRP A 265 13.10 -23.60 -1.08
C TRP A 265 13.19 -25.05 -1.58
N GLY A 266 14.22 -25.33 -2.35
CA GLY A 266 14.47 -26.66 -2.91
C GLY A 266 13.64 -27.01 -4.15
N GLN A 267 12.79 -26.10 -4.64
CA GLN A 267 12.06 -26.25 -5.90
C GLN A 267 12.71 -25.43 -7.03
N ARG A 268 12.26 -25.66 -8.25
CA ARG A 268 12.66 -24.84 -9.40
C ARG A 268 12.10 -23.43 -9.25
N HIS A 269 12.85 -22.45 -9.74
CA HIS A 269 12.37 -21.07 -9.90
C HIS A 269 11.06 -21.03 -10.68
N SER A 270 10.06 -20.36 -10.14
CA SER A 270 8.75 -20.18 -10.75
C SER A 270 8.87 -19.24 -11.94
N THR A 271 8.33 -19.64 -13.08
CA THR A 271 8.28 -18.80 -14.29
C THR A 271 6.91 -18.90 -14.93
N VAL A 272 6.35 -17.78 -15.35
CA VAL A 272 5.05 -17.68 -16.00
C VAL A 272 5.22 -17.05 -17.38
N ASP A 273 4.71 -17.70 -18.43
CA ASP A 273 4.66 -17.09 -19.75
C ASP A 273 3.84 -15.78 -19.68
N TYR A 274 4.48 -14.68 -20.04
CA TYR A 274 3.91 -13.34 -19.92
C TYR A 274 2.72 -13.07 -20.86
N LYS A 275 2.49 -13.87 -21.87
CA LYS A 275 1.41 -13.65 -22.87
C LYS A 275 0.04 -13.64 -22.21
N ARG A 276 -0.28 -14.70 -21.46
CA ARG A 276 -1.56 -14.80 -20.77
C ARG A 276 -1.79 -13.69 -19.74
N PRO A 277 -0.84 -13.37 -18.84
CA PRO A 277 -0.97 -12.20 -17.97
C PRO A 277 -1.12 -10.88 -18.73
N ALA A 278 -0.44 -10.69 -19.86
CA ALA A 278 -0.61 -9.50 -20.69
C ALA A 278 -2.02 -9.39 -21.30
N GLU A 279 -2.58 -10.49 -21.79
CA GLU A 279 -3.96 -10.55 -22.29
C GLU A 279 -4.98 -10.25 -21.17
N GLN A 280 -4.77 -10.78 -19.97
CA GLN A 280 -5.62 -10.51 -18.80
C GLN A 280 -5.54 -9.03 -18.39
N LEU A 281 -4.35 -8.44 -18.38
CA LEU A 281 -4.14 -7.02 -18.10
C LEU A 281 -4.84 -6.15 -19.15
N ASP A 282 -4.67 -6.47 -20.45
CA ASP A 282 -5.31 -5.75 -21.57
C ASP A 282 -6.84 -5.76 -21.43
N TRP A 283 -7.40 -6.92 -21.12
CA TRP A 283 -8.84 -7.07 -20.91
C TRP A 283 -9.32 -6.24 -19.71
N MET A 284 -8.66 -6.37 -18.55
CA MET A 284 -9.06 -5.63 -17.33
C MET A 284 -9.00 -4.12 -17.54
N LEU A 285 -7.91 -3.61 -18.11
CA LEU A 285 -7.77 -2.19 -18.39
C LEU A 285 -8.82 -1.70 -19.40
N GLY A 286 -9.12 -2.50 -20.43
CA GLY A 286 -10.14 -2.21 -21.42
C GLY A 286 -11.57 -2.17 -20.87
N GLN A 287 -11.82 -2.87 -19.75
CA GLN A 287 -13.10 -2.84 -19.04
C GLN A 287 -13.17 -1.74 -17.96
N GLY A 288 -12.16 -0.89 -17.83
CA GLY A 288 -12.10 0.15 -16.79
C GLY A 288 -11.76 -0.39 -15.40
N VAL A 289 -11.34 -1.66 -15.27
CA VAL A 289 -10.94 -2.25 -14.01
C VAL A 289 -9.56 -1.70 -13.59
N SER A 290 -9.45 -1.17 -12.38
CA SER A 290 -8.18 -0.83 -11.77
C SER A 290 -7.44 -2.09 -11.33
N VAL A 291 -6.11 -2.08 -11.42
CA VAL A 291 -5.29 -3.28 -11.23
C VAL A 291 -4.06 -2.95 -10.39
N SER A 292 -3.70 -3.83 -9.45
CA SER A 292 -2.39 -3.83 -8.78
C SER A 292 -1.66 -5.14 -9.05
N MET A 293 -0.50 -5.06 -9.67
CA MET A 293 0.34 -6.21 -9.99
C MET A 293 1.07 -6.69 -8.74
N TYR A 294 0.71 -7.85 -8.25
CA TYR A 294 1.42 -8.51 -7.15
C TYR A 294 2.28 -9.65 -7.74
N MET A 295 3.58 -9.52 -7.92
CA MET A 295 4.41 -8.33 -7.69
C MET A 295 4.70 -7.60 -9.00
N PHE A 296 4.88 -6.28 -8.94
CA PHE A 296 5.59 -5.54 -9.96
C PHE A 296 7.11 -5.70 -9.79
N HIS A 297 7.57 -5.65 -8.55
CA HIS A 297 8.97 -5.88 -8.16
C HIS A 297 9.01 -6.59 -6.81
N GLY A 298 9.45 -7.82 -6.81
CA GLY A 298 9.49 -8.65 -5.59
C GLY A 298 10.61 -8.27 -4.64
N GLY A 299 11.85 -8.20 -5.14
CA GLY A 299 13.04 -7.88 -4.36
C GLY A 299 13.62 -9.07 -3.59
N THR A 300 14.28 -8.80 -2.48
CA THR A 300 15.08 -9.76 -1.70
C THR A 300 14.59 -9.84 -0.26
N ASN A 301 14.42 -11.05 0.25
CA ASN A 301 14.21 -11.29 1.68
C ASN A 301 15.56 -11.18 2.41
N PHE A 302 15.87 -10.00 2.95
CA PHE A 302 17.11 -9.79 3.68
C PHE A 302 17.07 -10.47 5.04
N TRP A 303 18.22 -10.94 5.51
CA TRP A 303 18.41 -11.64 6.79
C TRP A 303 17.47 -12.84 6.93
N TYR A 304 16.61 -12.86 7.94
CA TYR A 304 15.67 -13.93 8.28
C TYR A 304 14.20 -13.47 8.07
N MET A 305 13.96 -12.57 7.12
CA MET A 305 12.62 -12.02 6.89
C MET A 305 11.76 -12.85 5.92
N ASN A 306 12.32 -13.91 5.33
CA ASN A 306 11.57 -14.86 4.54
C ASN A 306 10.68 -15.73 5.43
N GLY A 307 9.41 -15.82 5.09
CA GLY A 307 8.43 -16.65 5.77
C GLY A 307 8.28 -18.05 5.17
N ALA A 308 7.14 -18.67 5.42
CA ALA A 308 6.79 -19.96 4.85
C ALA A 308 5.27 -20.07 4.67
N ASN A 309 4.86 -20.79 3.63
CA ASN A 309 3.47 -21.25 3.49
C ASN A 309 3.32 -22.65 4.09
N THR A 310 2.12 -22.98 4.57
CA THR A 310 1.84 -24.26 5.23
C THR A 310 0.79 -25.10 4.51
N ALA A 311 0.18 -24.60 3.44
CA ALA A 311 -0.77 -25.35 2.64
C ALA A 311 -0.08 -26.56 1.98
N GLY A 312 -0.46 -27.78 2.37
CA GLY A 312 0.15 -29.02 1.87
C GLY A 312 1.52 -29.34 2.46
N GLY A 313 1.88 -28.78 3.62
CA GLY A 313 3.15 -28.98 4.33
C GLY A 313 3.95 -27.69 4.50
N TYR A 314 5.06 -27.76 5.23
CA TYR A 314 5.93 -26.61 5.43
C TYR A 314 6.71 -26.28 4.14
N ARG A 315 6.51 -25.08 3.61
CA ARG A 315 7.07 -24.61 2.34
C ARG A 315 7.81 -23.30 2.57
N PRO A 316 9.08 -23.34 3.01
CA PRO A 316 9.85 -22.14 3.31
C PRO A 316 10.19 -21.37 2.04
N GLN A 317 10.24 -20.06 2.17
CA GLN A 317 10.62 -19.16 1.09
C GLN A 317 12.14 -19.04 1.01
N PRO A 318 12.74 -18.93 -0.20
CA PRO A 318 14.17 -18.61 -0.35
C PRO A 318 14.44 -17.13 -0.08
N THR A 319 15.72 -16.77 -0.09
CA THR A 319 16.16 -15.36 0.00
C THR A 319 15.63 -14.51 -1.16
N SER A 320 15.66 -15.05 -2.37
CA SER A 320 15.09 -14.36 -3.52
C SER A 320 13.55 -14.30 -3.42
N TYR A 321 13.02 -13.12 -3.59
CA TYR A 321 11.60 -12.90 -3.80
C TYR A 321 11.37 -12.31 -5.20
N ASP A 322 12.14 -12.78 -6.21
CA ASP A 322 12.04 -12.31 -7.59
C ASP A 322 10.61 -12.36 -8.13
N TYR A 323 9.85 -13.39 -7.73
CA TYR A 323 8.44 -13.58 -8.04
C TYR A 323 8.16 -13.77 -9.54
N ASP A 324 9.20 -13.86 -10.37
CA ASP A 324 9.08 -13.73 -11.83
C ASP A 324 8.29 -12.45 -12.21
N ALA A 325 8.53 -11.38 -11.45
CA ALA A 325 7.85 -10.10 -11.59
C ALA A 325 8.30 -9.38 -12.89
N PRO A 326 7.51 -8.42 -13.42
CA PRO A 326 7.94 -7.61 -14.56
C PRO A 326 9.30 -6.95 -14.38
N LEU A 327 9.56 -6.39 -13.20
CA LEU A 327 10.85 -5.86 -12.79
C LEU A 327 11.54 -6.88 -11.87
N GLY A 328 12.63 -7.47 -12.34
CA GLY A 328 13.36 -8.51 -11.64
C GLY A 328 14.06 -8.03 -10.36
N GLU A 329 14.49 -8.96 -9.52
CA GLU A 329 15.02 -8.73 -8.18
C GLU A 329 16.13 -7.67 -8.13
N TRP A 330 17.05 -7.68 -9.08
CA TRP A 330 18.16 -6.71 -9.15
C TRP A 330 17.86 -5.48 -10.03
N GLY A 331 16.59 -5.29 -10.45
CA GLY A 331 16.14 -4.11 -11.21
C GLY A 331 16.19 -4.27 -12.73
N ASN A 332 16.45 -5.45 -13.24
CA ASN A 332 16.38 -5.74 -14.67
C ASN A 332 14.91 -5.80 -15.15
N CYS A 333 14.66 -5.25 -16.33
CA CYS A 333 13.36 -5.35 -16.99
C CYS A 333 13.28 -6.66 -17.77
N TYR A 334 12.41 -7.55 -17.35
CA TYR A 334 12.13 -8.80 -18.09
C TYR A 334 11.27 -8.55 -19.34
N PRO A 335 11.18 -9.49 -20.29
CA PRO A 335 10.27 -9.36 -21.44
C PRO A 335 8.82 -9.02 -21.03
N LYS A 336 8.37 -9.55 -19.91
CA LYS A 336 7.07 -9.27 -19.27
C LYS A 336 6.88 -7.77 -18.99
N TYR A 337 7.92 -7.05 -18.56
CA TYR A 337 7.88 -5.61 -18.30
C TYR A 337 7.52 -4.84 -19.58
N TYR A 338 8.16 -5.16 -20.70
CA TYR A 338 7.92 -4.48 -21.97
C TYR A 338 6.54 -4.83 -22.54
N ALA A 339 6.13 -6.08 -22.43
CA ALA A 339 4.79 -6.49 -22.85
C ALA A 339 3.69 -5.74 -22.07
N PHE A 340 3.85 -5.60 -20.75
CA PHE A 340 2.90 -4.85 -19.94
C PHE A 340 2.95 -3.35 -20.22
N ARG A 341 4.14 -2.79 -20.46
CA ARG A 341 4.28 -1.40 -20.90
C ARG A 341 3.50 -1.12 -22.18
N GLU A 342 3.58 -2.00 -23.17
CA GLU A 342 2.81 -1.89 -24.44
C GLU A 342 1.30 -1.97 -24.20
N VAL A 343 0.85 -2.89 -23.35
CA VAL A 343 -0.55 -3.01 -22.96
C VAL A 343 -1.02 -1.73 -22.26
N ILE A 344 -0.29 -1.24 -21.26
CA ILE A 344 -0.66 -0.02 -20.54
C ILE A 344 -0.71 1.19 -21.48
N GLN A 345 0.30 1.35 -22.36
CA GLN A 345 0.35 2.45 -23.33
C GLN A 345 -0.89 2.51 -24.21
N LYS A 346 -1.43 1.36 -24.61
CA LYS A 346 -2.66 1.24 -25.43
C LYS A 346 -3.89 1.81 -24.74
N HIS A 347 -3.96 1.74 -23.41
CA HIS A 347 -5.10 2.20 -22.60
C HIS A 347 -4.94 3.61 -22.01
N LEU A 348 -3.77 4.23 -22.20
CA LEU A 348 -3.57 5.62 -21.78
C LEU A 348 -4.24 6.60 -22.77
N PRO A 349 -4.59 7.83 -22.32
CA PRO A 349 -5.13 8.85 -23.22
C PRO A 349 -4.25 9.05 -24.45
N HIS A 350 -4.89 9.23 -25.61
CA HIS A 350 -4.18 9.41 -26.88
C HIS A 350 -3.13 10.55 -26.78
N GLY A 351 -1.92 10.26 -27.25
CA GLY A 351 -0.80 11.22 -27.19
C GLY A 351 -0.01 11.18 -25.88
N THR A 352 -0.39 10.35 -24.90
CA THR A 352 0.43 10.15 -23.70
C THR A 352 1.75 9.47 -24.08
N VAL A 353 2.86 10.10 -23.73
CA VAL A 353 4.21 9.56 -23.89
C VAL A 353 4.73 9.07 -22.56
N LEU A 354 4.99 7.78 -22.45
CA LEU A 354 5.61 7.20 -21.26
C LEU A 354 7.08 7.62 -21.17
N PRO A 355 7.62 7.86 -19.97
CA PRO A 355 9.05 8.11 -19.78
C PRO A 355 9.90 6.97 -20.36
N GLU A 356 11.13 7.31 -20.73
CA GLU A 356 12.11 6.30 -21.14
C GLU A 356 12.45 5.37 -19.97
N VAL A 357 12.64 4.09 -20.28
CA VAL A 357 13.10 3.12 -19.27
C VAL A 357 14.57 3.43 -18.99
N PRO A 358 14.98 3.59 -17.72
CA PRO A 358 16.39 3.80 -17.38
C PRO A 358 17.26 2.71 -17.99
N ALA A 359 18.27 3.13 -18.78
CA ALA A 359 19.13 2.20 -19.53
C ALA A 359 20.02 1.37 -18.60
N ASP A 360 20.58 2.01 -17.57
CA ASP A 360 21.53 1.37 -16.66
C ASP A 360 20.89 1.11 -15.30
N ASN A 361 21.23 -0.04 -14.71
CA ASN A 361 20.96 -0.27 -13.29
C ASN A 361 22.02 0.49 -12.46
N PRO A 362 21.60 1.26 -11.46
CA PRO A 362 22.54 1.89 -10.56
C PRO A 362 23.32 0.83 -9.79
N THR A 363 24.58 1.12 -9.53
CA THR A 363 25.45 0.29 -8.68
C THR A 363 25.92 1.12 -7.50
N THR A 364 25.92 0.49 -6.32
CA THR A 364 26.41 1.10 -5.09
C THR A 364 27.61 0.30 -4.60
N THR A 365 28.73 1.00 -4.35
CA THR A 365 29.90 0.38 -3.72
C THR A 365 29.82 0.62 -2.21
N PHE A 366 29.71 -0.44 -1.46
CA PHE A 366 29.78 -0.39 0.00
C PHE A 366 31.24 -0.36 0.45
N ALA A 367 31.52 0.42 1.49
CA ALA A 367 32.84 0.41 2.11
C ALA A 367 33.15 -1.02 2.61
N THR A 368 34.36 -1.47 2.38
CA THR A 368 34.82 -2.76 2.88
C THR A 368 34.76 -2.73 4.41
N ILE A 369 34.05 -3.67 5.00
CA ILE A 369 33.94 -3.86 6.45
C ILE A 369 35.26 -4.42 6.98
#